data_b07cbdb0ca8a9c77c69eb3f084415eaa
#
_entry.id   b07cbdb0ca8a9c77c69eb3f084415eaa
#
_cell.length_a   1.000
_cell.length_b   1.000
_cell.length_c   1.000
_cell.angle_alpha   90.00
_cell.angle_beta   90.00
_cell.angle_gamma   90.00
#
_symmetry.space_group_name_H-M   'P 1'
#
loop_
_entity.id
_entity.type
_entity.pdbx_description
1 polymer ?
#
loop_
_entity_poly.entity_id
_entity_poly.type
_entity_poly.pdbx_seq_one_letter_code
_entity_poly.pdbx_strand_id
1 'polypeptide(L)'
;MKSDALRIVVVVTALIVTWFLPGMARGTEGGGSNKALGVETVLTGVMPPPGMAFNTFVGNYSASETLDGDGNPRKGISNFSIDATGMLLRLQYVWPDAKLWGGDIETRIGQSLYADINLAFDVQTPGGKIHRSGKANGAFPAGLFAPLLLGWHGERVHQTAGIEFFYPTRAYDKAKLVNISTGYSSIVPAYWITWFPKDGIEVTGTLVYLYNLKNSATNYQSGQEISFDYGLGYALAPAWQIGANGFLYQQVTDDKLNGSAVPGGNRGRAVSIGPFIRYHPSKDFGITLKWQHESLVENRARGNRIFLQFRMPL
;
A
#
# COMPACT_ATOMS: atom_id res chain seq x y z
N MET A 1 -54.30 -17.51 -11.63
CA MET A 1 -53.91 -16.10 -11.90
C MET A 1 -53.49 -15.25 -10.69
N LYS A 2 -53.81 -15.60 -9.44
CA LYS A 2 -53.32 -14.83 -8.25
C LYS A 2 -51.95 -15.24 -7.72
N SER A 3 -51.42 -16.43 -8.08
CA SER A 3 -50.13 -16.92 -7.59
C SER A 3 -48.93 -16.39 -8.37
N ASP A 4 -49.10 -16.07 -9.66
CA ASP A 4 -47.98 -15.65 -10.52
C ASP A 4 -47.65 -14.17 -10.36
N ALA A 5 -48.65 -13.33 -10.06
CA ALA A 5 -48.46 -11.92 -9.75
C ALA A 5 -47.66 -11.73 -8.45
N LEU A 6 -47.85 -12.60 -7.46
CA LEU A 6 -47.10 -12.53 -6.19
C LEU A 6 -45.64 -12.97 -6.35
N ARG A 7 -45.38 -13.94 -7.24
CA ARG A 7 -44.03 -14.38 -7.56
C ARG A 7 -43.20 -13.33 -8.35
N ILE A 8 -43.87 -12.63 -9.28
CA ILE A 8 -43.24 -11.53 -10.04
C ILE A 8 -42.93 -10.34 -9.15
N VAL A 9 -43.81 -9.98 -8.20
CA VAL A 9 -43.56 -8.90 -7.23
C VAL A 9 -42.41 -9.24 -6.29
N VAL A 10 -42.29 -10.49 -5.82
CA VAL A 10 -41.18 -10.92 -4.95
C VAL A 10 -39.83 -10.95 -5.71
N VAL A 11 -39.84 -11.38 -7.00
CA VAL A 11 -38.64 -11.39 -7.82
C VAL A 11 -38.20 -9.97 -8.22
N VAL A 12 -39.15 -9.09 -8.54
CA VAL A 12 -38.85 -7.68 -8.85
C VAL A 12 -38.40 -6.93 -7.62
N THR A 13 -38.99 -7.20 -6.42
CA THR A 13 -38.52 -6.58 -5.17
C THR A 13 -37.15 -7.12 -4.76
N ALA A 14 -36.84 -8.39 -4.98
CA ALA A 14 -35.51 -8.96 -4.75
C ALA A 14 -34.45 -8.40 -5.73
N LEU A 15 -34.80 -8.14 -6.98
CA LEU A 15 -33.92 -7.52 -7.97
C LEU A 15 -33.70 -6.02 -7.72
N ILE A 16 -34.67 -5.30 -7.16
CA ILE A 16 -34.53 -3.88 -6.81
C ILE A 16 -33.67 -3.69 -5.55
N VAL A 17 -33.72 -4.63 -4.60
CA VAL A 17 -32.90 -4.57 -3.38
C VAL A 17 -31.40 -4.83 -3.67
N THR A 18 -31.06 -5.57 -4.73
CA THR A 18 -29.67 -5.76 -5.14
C THR A 18 -29.06 -4.56 -5.86
N TRP A 19 -29.84 -3.58 -6.31
CA TRP A 19 -29.37 -2.37 -7.01
C TRP A 19 -29.20 -1.14 -6.11
N PHE A 20 -29.63 -1.21 -4.84
CA PHE A 20 -29.54 -0.11 -3.87
C PHE A 20 -28.65 -0.41 -2.66
N LEU A 21 -27.72 -1.38 -2.75
CA LEU A 21 -26.59 -1.33 -1.84
C LEU A 21 -25.66 -0.22 -2.36
N PRO A 22 -25.49 0.88 -1.62
CA PRO A 22 -24.50 1.87 -1.99
C PRO A 22 -23.19 1.11 -2.09
N GLY A 23 -22.58 1.10 -3.28
CA GLY A 23 -21.23 0.60 -3.46
C GLY A 23 -20.42 1.23 -2.35
N MET A 24 -19.79 0.43 -1.50
CA MET A 24 -19.03 0.98 -0.38
C MET A 24 -17.93 1.85 -0.97
N ALA A 25 -18.14 3.16 -0.93
CA ALA A 25 -17.16 4.13 -1.36
C ALA A 25 -15.88 3.92 -0.54
N ARG A 26 -14.83 3.45 -1.16
CA ARG A 26 -13.51 3.26 -0.58
C ARG A 26 -12.54 3.99 -1.48
N GLY A 27 -11.65 4.76 -0.94
CA GLY A 27 -10.51 5.26 -1.70
C GLY A 27 -9.77 4.08 -2.29
N THR A 28 -9.61 4.02 -3.60
CA THR A 28 -9.18 2.86 -4.40
C THR A 28 -10.11 1.64 -4.31
N GLU A 29 -10.11 0.75 -5.29
CA GLU A 29 -10.92 -0.46 -5.28
C GLU A 29 -10.54 -1.36 -4.10
N GLY A 30 -11.46 -1.58 -3.19
CA GLY A 30 -11.22 -2.35 -1.96
C GLY A 30 -10.48 -1.59 -0.85
N GLY A 31 -10.14 -0.32 -1.02
CA GLY A 31 -9.47 0.52 0.00
C GLY A 31 -7.97 0.27 0.14
N GLY A 32 -7.37 -0.57 -0.72
CA GLY A 32 -5.94 -0.86 -0.76
C GLY A 32 -5.20 -0.07 -1.84
N SER A 33 -3.89 0.03 -1.75
CA SER A 33 -3.00 0.54 -2.77
C SER A 33 -2.05 -0.56 -3.23
N ASN A 34 -1.58 -0.53 -4.49
CA ASN A 34 -0.61 -1.50 -5.00
C ASN A 34 0.76 -1.37 -4.31
N LYS A 35 1.08 -0.19 -3.78
CA LYS A 35 2.28 0.02 -2.95
C LYS A 35 1.87 0.15 -1.48
N ALA A 36 2.52 -0.62 -0.61
CA ALA A 36 2.33 -0.49 0.81
C ALA A 36 2.83 0.87 1.30
N LEU A 37 1.94 1.67 1.92
CA LEU A 37 2.26 2.99 2.46
C LEU A 37 3.16 2.87 3.69
N GLY A 38 4.15 3.76 3.83
CA GLY A 38 5.04 3.83 5.00
C GLY A 38 6.07 2.71 5.07
N VAL A 39 6.21 1.89 4.03
CA VAL A 39 7.18 0.79 4.02
C VAL A 39 8.60 1.28 3.74
N GLU A 40 8.77 2.36 2.98
CA GLU A 40 10.05 2.87 2.54
C GLU A 40 10.44 4.15 3.30
N THR A 41 10.92 4.01 4.54
CA THR A 41 11.17 5.13 5.46
C THR A 41 12.59 5.17 6.05
N VAL A 42 13.47 4.20 5.70
CA VAL A 42 14.82 4.09 6.23
C VAL A 42 15.80 3.76 5.10
N LEU A 43 16.83 4.59 4.91
CA LEU A 43 17.91 4.43 3.92
C LEU A 43 17.45 4.20 2.47
N THR A 44 16.32 4.74 2.07
CA THR A 44 15.70 4.39 0.79
C THR A 44 16.41 4.98 -0.41
N GLY A 45 17.10 6.12 -0.25
CA GLY A 45 17.94 6.73 -1.30
C GLY A 45 19.31 6.08 -1.46
N VAL A 46 19.68 5.17 -0.55
CA VAL A 46 20.99 4.51 -0.57
C VAL A 46 20.89 3.18 -1.33
N MET A 47 21.49 3.09 -2.51
CA MET A 47 21.63 1.81 -3.21
C MET A 47 22.54 0.86 -2.42
N PRO A 48 22.36 -0.47 -2.55
CA PRO A 48 23.35 -1.42 -2.07
C PRO A 48 24.66 -1.29 -2.87
N PRO A 49 25.76 -1.88 -2.39
CA PRO A 49 26.99 -2.00 -3.18
C PRO A 49 26.74 -2.69 -4.53
N PRO A 50 27.63 -2.51 -5.52
CA PRO A 50 27.57 -3.24 -6.79
C PRO A 50 27.45 -4.76 -6.58
N GLY A 51 26.56 -5.39 -7.35
CA GLY A 51 26.20 -6.79 -7.22
C GLY A 51 24.77 -6.96 -6.73
N MET A 52 24.49 -8.13 -6.13
CA MET A 52 23.14 -8.51 -5.72
C MET A 52 22.90 -8.20 -4.23
N ALA A 53 21.72 -7.72 -3.94
CA ALA A 53 21.25 -7.53 -2.56
C ALA A 53 19.77 -7.87 -2.46
N PHE A 54 19.30 -8.15 -1.23
CA PHE A 54 17.88 -8.30 -1.00
C PHE A 54 17.38 -7.47 0.18
N ASN A 55 16.12 -7.07 0.06
CA ASN A 55 15.31 -6.53 1.13
C ASN A 55 14.08 -7.41 1.32
N THR A 56 13.80 -7.80 2.54
CA THR A 56 12.58 -8.50 2.89
C THR A 56 11.76 -7.62 3.83
N PHE A 57 10.47 -7.54 3.55
CA PHE A 57 9.52 -6.79 4.36
C PHE A 57 8.41 -7.73 4.82
N VAL A 58 8.19 -7.81 6.12
CA VAL A 58 7.01 -8.42 6.70
C VAL A 58 6.19 -7.28 7.30
N GLY A 59 4.94 -7.16 6.92
CA GLY A 59 4.06 -6.09 7.37
C GLY A 59 2.72 -6.63 7.85
N ASN A 60 2.19 -6.02 8.90
CA ASN A 60 0.82 -6.19 9.33
C ASN A 60 0.13 -4.83 9.36
N TYR A 61 -1.11 -4.80 8.89
CA TYR A 61 -2.04 -3.68 9.01
C TYR A 61 -3.28 -4.12 9.75
N SER A 62 -3.66 -3.40 10.80
CA SER A 62 -4.88 -3.65 11.56
C SER A 62 -5.68 -2.37 11.76
N ALA A 63 -7.01 -2.43 11.55
CA ALA A 63 -7.92 -1.31 11.78
C ALA A 63 -9.27 -1.80 12.30
N SER A 64 -9.90 -0.99 13.16
CA SER A 64 -11.21 -1.27 13.76
C SER A 64 -12.30 -0.28 13.32
N GLU A 65 -11.99 0.62 12.40
CA GLU A 65 -12.94 1.59 11.86
C GLU A 65 -12.64 1.93 10.39
N THR A 66 -13.67 2.37 9.69
CA THR A 66 -13.58 2.92 8.33
C THR A 66 -14.27 4.27 8.30
N LEU A 67 -13.63 5.23 7.63
CA LEU A 67 -14.06 6.63 7.62
C LEU A 67 -14.62 7.02 6.25
N ASP A 68 -15.50 8.01 6.24
CA ASP A 68 -16.06 8.64 5.03
C ASP A 68 -15.13 9.75 4.48
N GLY A 69 -15.61 10.51 3.49
CA GLY A 69 -14.84 11.57 2.85
C GLY A 69 -14.61 12.80 3.73
N ASP A 70 -15.32 12.93 4.83
CA ASP A 70 -15.17 14.00 5.82
C ASP A 70 -14.34 13.54 7.04
N GLY A 71 -13.84 12.31 7.02
CA GLY A 71 -13.07 11.72 8.13
C GLY A 71 -13.91 11.27 9.32
N ASN A 72 -15.23 11.17 9.17
CA ASN A 72 -16.13 10.65 10.19
C ASN A 72 -16.31 9.13 10.05
N PRO A 73 -16.66 8.42 11.14
CA PRO A 73 -17.04 7.02 11.03
C PRO A 73 -18.11 6.80 9.96
N ARG A 74 -17.86 5.86 9.04
CA ARG A 74 -18.74 5.63 7.89
C ARG A 74 -20.13 5.23 8.32
N LYS A 75 -21.12 6.04 7.98
CA LYS A 75 -22.54 5.80 8.30
C LYS A 75 -23.00 4.46 7.74
N GLY A 76 -23.78 3.73 8.53
CA GLY A 76 -24.32 2.42 8.16
C GLY A 76 -23.32 1.26 8.25
N ILE A 77 -22.07 1.50 8.65
CA ILE A 77 -21.07 0.47 8.95
C ILE A 77 -20.77 0.47 10.44
N SER A 78 -20.75 -0.71 11.05
CA SER A 78 -20.37 -0.93 12.46
C SER A 78 -19.58 -2.23 12.60
N ASN A 79 -18.93 -2.44 13.75
CA ASN A 79 -18.12 -3.63 14.03
C ASN A 79 -17.09 -3.92 12.92
N PHE A 80 -16.54 -2.85 12.32
CA PHE A 80 -15.54 -2.97 11.28
C PHE A 80 -14.22 -3.49 11.88
N SER A 81 -13.64 -4.48 11.24
CA SER A 81 -12.28 -4.95 11.54
C SER A 81 -11.60 -5.41 10.26
N ILE A 82 -10.37 -5.02 10.09
CA ILE A 82 -9.46 -5.57 9.08
C ILE A 82 -8.14 -5.92 9.74
N ASP A 83 -7.62 -7.09 9.40
CA ASP A 83 -6.26 -7.52 9.71
C ASP A 83 -5.65 -8.06 8.41
N ALA A 84 -4.52 -7.50 8.01
CA ALA A 84 -3.85 -7.85 6.76
C ALA A 84 -2.35 -8.00 7.00
N THR A 85 -1.84 -9.20 6.82
CA THR A 85 -0.42 -9.51 6.89
C THR A 85 0.12 -9.82 5.50
N GLY A 86 1.31 -9.31 5.20
CA GLY A 86 1.99 -9.56 3.94
C GLY A 86 3.49 -9.71 4.11
N MET A 87 4.11 -10.44 3.17
CA MET A 87 5.56 -10.61 3.07
C MET A 87 6.00 -10.33 1.64
N LEU A 88 6.96 -9.42 1.49
CA LEU A 88 7.57 -9.06 0.21
C LEU A 88 9.08 -9.36 0.25
N LEU A 89 9.57 -10.07 -0.74
CA LEU A 89 10.99 -10.18 -1.05
C LEU A 89 11.30 -9.26 -2.22
N ARG A 90 12.35 -8.41 -2.09
CA ARG A 90 12.88 -7.55 -3.13
C ARG A 90 14.32 -7.92 -3.39
N LEU A 91 14.63 -8.26 -4.65
CA LEU A 91 15.98 -8.44 -5.16
C LEU A 91 16.40 -7.18 -5.91
N GLN A 92 17.63 -6.74 -5.67
CA GLN A 92 18.24 -5.57 -6.28
C GLN A 92 19.56 -5.98 -6.88
N TYR A 93 19.83 -5.56 -8.11
CA TYR A 93 21.11 -5.76 -8.76
C TYR A 93 21.65 -4.42 -9.20
N VAL A 94 22.72 -3.98 -8.55
CA VAL A 94 23.46 -2.79 -8.94
C VAL A 94 24.56 -3.22 -9.90
N TRP A 95 24.49 -2.72 -11.13
CA TRP A 95 25.37 -3.10 -12.22
C TRP A 95 26.78 -2.56 -11.98
N PRO A 96 27.82 -3.43 -11.82
CA PRO A 96 29.19 -2.97 -11.67
C PRO A 96 29.61 -2.15 -12.88
N ASP A 97 30.31 -1.04 -12.62
CA ASP A 97 30.95 -0.16 -13.65
C ASP A 97 29.99 0.42 -14.69
N ALA A 98 28.66 0.20 -14.54
CA ALA A 98 27.64 0.74 -15.43
C ALA A 98 27.08 2.04 -14.88
N LYS A 99 27.16 3.10 -15.67
CA LYS A 99 26.60 4.42 -15.31
C LYS A 99 25.78 5.00 -16.44
N LEU A 100 24.73 5.71 -16.07
CA LEU A 100 23.92 6.49 -17.00
C LEU A 100 23.66 7.87 -16.37
N TRP A 101 23.95 8.93 -17.11
CA TRP A 101 23.87 10.32 -16.64
C TRP A 101 24.58 10.57 -15.29
N GLY A 102 25.73 9.91 -15.12
CA GLY A 102 26.55 9.98 -13.91
C GLY A 102 26.02 9.19 -12.72
N GLY A 103 24.85 8.56 -12.84
CA GLY A 103 24.26 7.71 -11.81
C GLY A 103 24.59 6.24 -11.99
N ASP A 104 24.68 5.52 -10.88
CA ASP A 104 24.79 4.06 -10.86
C ASP A 104 23.45 3.44 -11.29
N ILE A 105 23.50 2.27 -11.94
CA ILE A 105 22.32 1.59 -12.47
C ILE A 105 21.91 0.46 -11.54
N GLU A 106 20.63 0.43 -11.16
CA GLU A 106 19.99 -0.67 -10.44
C GLU A 106 18.83 -1.25 -11.26
N THR A 107 18.73 -2.59 -11.31
CA THR A 107 17.53 -3.33 -11.70
C THR A 107 16.93 -3.96 -10.46
N ARG A 108 15.60 -3.89 -10.31
CA ARG A 108 14.91 -4.34 -9.12
C ARG A 108 13.75 -5.26 -9.47
N ILE A 109 13.64 -6.38 -8.75
CA ILE A 109 12.51 -7.29 -8.83
C ILE A 109 11.97 -7.48 -7.41
N GLY A 110 10.67 -7.38 -7.25
CA GLY A 110 9.98 -7.67 -5.99
C GLY A 110 8.88 -8.71 -6.22
N GLN A 111 8.76 -9.62 -5.29
CA GLN A 111 7.69 -10.60 -5.26
C GLN A 111 7.07 -10.65 -3.87
N SER A 112 5.78 -10.35 -3.79
CA SER A 112 5.03 -10.64 -2.56
C SER A 112 4.96 -12.16 -2.40
N LEU A 113 5.53 -12.67 -1.32
CA LEU A 113 5.63 -14.12 -1.09
C LEU A 113 4.35 -14.69 -0.48
N TYR A 114 3.66 -13.88 0.32
CA TYR A 114 2.44 -14.28 1.02
C TYR A 114 1.59 -13.06 1.37
N ALA A 115 0.28 -13.27 1.40
CA ALA A 115 -0.69 -12.36 2.02
C ALA A 115 -1.77 -13.15 2.75
N ASP A 116 -2.26 -12.60 3.86
CA ASP A 116 -3.42 -13.04 4.61
C ASP A 116 -4.24 -11.81 4.99
N ILE A 117 -5.51 -11.79 4.60
CA ILE A 117 -6.39 -10.66 4.81
C ILE A 117 -7.70 -11.18 5.41
N ASN A 118 -8.05 -10.66 6.58
CA ASN A 118 -9.33 -10.92 7.25
C ASN A 118 -10.09 -9.60 7.34
N LEU A 119 -11.35 -9.58 6.91
CA LEU A 119 -12.22 -8.41 6.92
C LEU A 119 -13.58 -8.80 7.49
N ALA A 120 -14.11 -8.02 8.43
CA ALA A 120 -15.46 -8.18 8.93
C ALA A 120 -16.08 -6.81 9.23
N PHE A 121 -17.38 -6.68 9.03
CA PHE A 121 -18.17 -5.51 9.38
C PHE A 121 -19.68 -5.82 9.35
N ASP A 122 -20.48 -4.99 10.00
CA ASP A 122 -21.92 -5.02 9.90
C ASP A 122 -22.42 -3.87 9.04
N VAL A 123 -23.39 -4.15 8.17
CA VAL A 123 -24.10 -3.15 7.35
C VAL A 123 -25.49 -2.94 7.91
N GLN A 124 -25.84 -1.69 8.21
CA GLN A 124 -27.20 -1.32 8.57
C GLN A 124 -28.08 -1.27 7.32
N THR A 125 -29.17 -2.04 7.32
CA THR A 125 -30.17 -2.05 6.26
C THR A 125 -31.54 -1.71 6.84
N PRO A 126 -32.55 -1.39 6.02
CA PRO A 126 -33.96 -1.21 6.53
C PRO A 126 -34.48 -2.43 7.26
N GLY A 127 -34.01 -3.64 6.92
CA GLY A 127 -34.39 -4.90 7.57
C GLY A 127 -33.55 -5.28 8.79
N GLY A 128 -32.66 -4.39 9.25
CA GLY A 128 -31.76 -4.65 10.38
C GLY A 128 -30.28 -4.73 9.97
N LYS A 129 -29.43 -5.19 10.87
CA LYS A 129 -28.00 -5.35 10.62
C LYS A 129 -27.69 -6.66 9.90
N ILE A 130 -26.85 -6.59 8.88
CA ILE A 130 -26.34 -7.76 8.16
C ILE A 130 -24.83 -7.84 8.39
N HIS A 131 -24.39 -8.95 8.98
CA HIS A 131 -22.94 -9.23 9.11
C HIS A 131 -22.33 -9.62 7.77
N ARG A 132 -21.15 -9.04 7.48
CA ARG A 132 -20.33 -9.37 6.31
C ARG A 132 -18.92 -9.71 6.79
N SER A 133 -18.39 -10.82 6.35
CA SER A 133 -17.00 -11.19 6.62
C SER A 133 -16.40 -11.90 5.42
N GLY A 134 -15.09 -11.81 5.29
CA GLY A 134 -14.32 -12.46 4.25
C GLY A 134 -12.88 -12.68 4.68
N LYS A 135 -12.32 -13.77 4.22
CA LYS A 135 -10.90 -14.11 4.39
C LYS A 135 -10.31 -14.48 3.05
N ALA A 136 -9.10 -13.99 2.79
CA ALA A 136 -8.29 -14.42 1.65
C ALA A 136 -6.85 -14.55 2.08
N ASN A 137 -6.22 -15.68 1.76
CA ASN A 137 -4.80 -15.89 1.98
C ASN A 137 -4.18 -16.64 0.79
N GLY A 138 -2.88 -16.52 0.65
CA GLY A 138 -2.17 -17.27 -0.37
C GLY A 138 -0.80 -16.70 -0.71
N ALA A 139 -0.07 -17.46 -1.51
CA ALA A 139 1.25 -17.10 -1.99
C ALA A 139 1.17 -16.27 -3.28
N PHE A 140 2.18 -15.43 -3.45
CA PHE A 140 2.44 -14.66 -4.68
C PHE A 140 1.26 -13.78 -5.15
N PRO A 141 0.72 -12.88 -4.31
CA PRO A 141 -0.40 -12.03 -4.72
C PRO A 141 -0.05 -10.94 -5.71
N ALA A 142 1.17 -10.41 -5.69
CA ALA A 142 1.62 -9.30 -6.52
C ALA A 142 3.12 -9.34 -6.78
N GLY A 143 3.53 -8.79 -7.90
CA GLY A 143 4.93 -8.58 -8.29
C GLY A 143 5.25 -7.10 -8.50
N LEU A 144 6.56 -6.81 -8.45
CA LEU A 144 7.17 -5.53 -8.72
C LEU A 144 8.33 -5.73 -9.68
N PHE A 145 8.47 -4.86 -10.68
CA PHE A 145 9.63 -4.80 -11.57
C PHE A 145 10.04 -3.36 -11.81
N ALA A 146 11.32 -3.08 -11.66
CA ALA A 146 11.94 -1.81 -12.08
C ALA A 146 13.15 -2.14 -12.94
N PRO A 147 13.05 -1.99 -14.26
CA PRO A 147 14.13 -2.35 -15.18
C PRO A 147 15.36 -1.45 -15.02
N LEU A 148 15.11 -0.18 -14.69
CA LEU A 148 16.16 0.85 -14.61
C LEU A 148 15.82 1.85 -13.51
N LEU A 149 16.66 1.86 -12.50
CA LEU A 149 16.72 2.91 -11.49
C LEU A 149 18.13 3.53 -11.55
N LEU A 150 18.20 4.84 -11.33
CA LEU A 150 19.45 5.59 -11.32
C LEU A 150 19.73 6.13 -9.93
N GLY A 151 20.92 5.90 -9.42
CA GLY A 151 21.36 6.37 -8.10
C GLY A 151 22.56 7.31 -8.17
N TRP A 152 22.45 8.42 -7.49
CA TRP A 152 23.55 9.38 -7.32
C TRP A 152 23.92 9.46 -5.85
N HIS A 153 25.19 9.19 -5.55
CA HIS A 153 25.68 9.03 -4.19
C HIS A 153 26.83 9.99 -3.91
N GLY A 154 26.56 10.99 -3.05
CA GLY A 154 27.58 11.90 -2.49
C GLY A 154 27.97 11.49 -1.06
N GLU A 155 28.78 12.32 -0.41
CA GLU A 155 29.22 12.07 0.97
C GLU A 155 28.04 12.02 1.96
N ARG A 156 27.06 12.89 1.79
CA ARG A 156 25.95 13.08 2.74
C ARG A 156 24.57 12.95 2.12
N VAL A 157 24.45 12.97 0.80
CA VAL A 157 23.18 12.88 0.10
C VAL A 157 23.24 11.73 -0.88
N HIS A 158 22.27 10.84 -0.74
CA HIS A 158 22.07 9.69 -1.62
C HIS A 158 20.68 9.79 -2.24
N GLN A 159 20.60 9.65 -3.54
CA GLN A 159 19.35 9.81 -4.29
C GLN A 159 19.21 8.65 -5.26
N THR A 160 17.99 8.20 -5.44
CA THR A 160 17.63 7.20 -6.46
C THR A 160 16.36 7.67 -7.15
N ALA A 161 16.25 7.49 -8.45
CA ALA A 161 15.04 7.81 -9.21
C ALA A 161 14.77 6.75 -10.27
N GLY A 162 13.51 6.57 -10.63
CA GLY A 162 13.11 5.69 -11.73
C GLY A 162 11.64 5.32 -11.71
N ILE A 163 11.30 4.28 -12.44
CA ILE A 163 9.91 3.82 -12.58
C ILE A 163 9.84 2.36 -12.12
N GLU A 164 8.91 2.09 -11.23
CA GLU A 164 8.52 0.75 -10.80
C GLU A 164 7.19 0.36 -11.44
N PHE A 165 7.04 -0.90 -11.80
CA PHE A 165 5.80 -1.51 -12.32
C PHE A 165 5.28 -2.50 -11.31
N PHE A 166 4.11 -2.23 -10.73
CA PHE A 166 3.41 -3.17 -9.87
C PHE A 166 2.35 -3.92 -10.68
N TYR A 167 2.27 -5.23 -10.50
CA TYR A 167 1.32 -6.05 -11.25
C TYR A 167 0.77 -7.19 -10.39
N PRO A 168 -0.51 -7.56 -10.60
CA PRO A 168 -1.12 -8.71 -9.94
C PRO A 168 -0.55 -10.00 -10.52
N THR A 169 -0.26 -10.97 -9.67
CA THR A 169 0.16 -12.32 -10.08
C THR A 169 -0.91 -13.38 -9.79
N ARG A 170 -2.06 -12.95 -9.26
CA ARG A 170 -3.25 -13.77 -9.00
C ARG A 170 -4.48 -13.13 -9.63
N ALA A 171 -5.39 -13.99 -10.08
CA ALA A 171 -6.68 -13.53 -10.58
C ALA A 171 -7.50 -12.83 -9.49
N TYR A 172 -8.20 -11.79 -9.89
CA TYR A 172 -9.17 -11.09 -9.07
C TYR A 172 -10.56 -11.74 -9.26
N ASP A 173 -11.20 -12.10 -8.15
CA ASP A 173 -12.56 -12.65 -8.16
C ASP A 173 -13.55 -11.60 -7.62
N LYS A 174 -14.34 -11.00 -8.50
CA LYS A 174 -15.31 -9.97 -8.15
C LYS A 174 -16.46 -10.48 -7.26
N ALA A 175 -16.66 -11.80 -7.17
CA ALA A 175 -17.67 -12.39 -6.30
C ALA A 175 -17.21 -12.49 -4.83
N LYS A 176 -15.92 -12.37 -4.57
CA LYS A 176 -15.35 -12.40 -3.23
C LYS A 176 -15.35 -11.03 -2.58
N LEU A 177 -15.65 -10.98 -1.29
CA LEU A 177 -15.54 -9.76 -0.48
C LEU A 177 -14.07 -9.32 -0.31
N VAL A 178 -13.14 -10.27 -0.27
CA VAL A 178 -11.71 -10.06 -0.07
C VAL A 178 -10.91 -10.82 -1.13
N ASN A 179 -9.95 -10.13 -1.73
CA ASN A 179 -8.95 -10.71 -2.64
C ASN A 179 -7.56 -10.42 -2.12
N ILE A 180 -6.60 -11.33 -2.31
CA ILE A 180 -5.18 -11.07 -1.98
C ILE A 180 -4.48 -10.21 -3.04
N SER A 181 -5.06 -10.10 -4.23
CA SER A 181 -4.59 -9.29 -5.36
C SER A 181 -5.52 -8.12 -5.60
N THR A 182 -4.97 -6.96 -5.97
CA THR A 182 -5.74 -5.76 -6.31
C THR A 182 -6.46 -5.87 -7.66
N GLY A 183 -6.03 -6.83 -8.52
CA GLY A 183 -6.65 -7.06 -9.83
C GLY A 183 -6.28 -6.05 -10.92
N TYR A 184 -5.40 -5.11 -10.63
CA TYR A 184 -4.90 -4.12 -11.60
C TYR A 184 -3.40 -3.85 -11.41
N SER A 185 -2.76 -3.34 -12.45
CA SER A 185 -1.36 -2.92 -12.42
C SER A 185 -1.22 -1.43 -12.19
N SER A 186 -0.05 -0.99 -11.72
CA SER A 186 0.29 0.43 -11.56
C SER A 186 1.66 0.73 -12.13
N ILE A 187 1.79 1.90 -12.79
CA ILE A 187 3.07 2.48 -13.21
C ILE A 187 3.44 3.52 -12.16
N VAL A 188 4.62 3.41 -11.58
CA VAL A 188 4.99 4.16 -10.38
C VAL A 188 6.34 4.87 -10.57
N PRO A 189 6.36 6.08 -11.17
CA PRO A 189 7.50 6.95 -11.04
C PRO A 189 7.77 7.24 -9.56
N ALA A 190 9.04 7.12 -9.17
CA ALA A 190 9.45 7.22 -7.78
C ALA A 190 10.82 7.92 -7.64
N TYR A 191 10.95 8.62 -6.53
CA TYR A 191 12.17 9.28 -6.12
C TYR A 191 12.44 8.99 -4.66
N TRP A 192 13.64 8.55 -4.36
CA TRP A 192 14.12 8.21 -3.03
C TRP A 192 15.30 9.10 -2.68
N ILE A 193 15.32 9.64 -1.47
CA ILE A 193 16.40 10.44 -0.93
C ILE A 193 16.75 10.00 0.48
N THR A 194 18.03 9.96 0.79
CA THR A 194 18.57 9.85 2.15
C THR A 194 19.65 10.92 2.33
N TRP A 195 19.49 11.73 3.36
CA TRP A 195 20.39 12.79 3.73
C TRP A 195 20.94 12.57 5.14
N PHE A 196 22.25 12.69 5.27
CA PHE A 196 22.96 12.65 6.55
C PHE A 196 23.48 14.05 6.88
N PRO A 197 22.66 14.97 7.46
CA PRO A 197 23.06 16.36 7.71
C PRO A 197 24.28 16.47 8.63
N LYS A 198 24.41 15.54 9.55
CA LYS A 198 25.60 15.34 10.40
C LYS A 198 25.67 13.88 10.83
N ASP A 199 26.82 13.50 11.40
CA ASP A 199 27.04 12.14 11.85
C ASP A 199 25.96 11.72 12.88
N GLY A 200 25.44 10.52 12.69
CA GLY A 200 24.39 9.95 13.52
C GLY A 200 22.97 10.42 13.20
N ILE A 201 22.75 11.39 12.30
CA ILE A 201 21.40 11.79 11.87
C ILE A 201 21.13 11.34 10.46
N GLU A 202 20.00 10.67 10.25
CA GLU A 202 19.46 10.26 8.97
C GLU A 202 18.12 10.94 8.73
N VAL A 203 17.94 11.53 7.54
CA VAL A 203 16.67 12.03 7.04
C VAL A 203 16.38 11.30 5.73
N THR A 204 15.30 10.57 5.67
CA THR A 204 14.91 9.77 4.50
C THR A 204 13.55 10.20 3.99
N GLY A 205 13.39 10.28 2.68
CA GLY A 205 12.13 10.55 1.99
C GLY A 205 11.96 9.68 0.76
N THR A 206 10.74 9.22 0.51
CA THR A 206 10.35 8.48 -0.69
C THR A 206 9.09 9.08 -1.26
N LEU A 207 9.18 9.73 -2.40
CA LEU A 207 8.03 10.29 -3.12
C LEU A 207 7.66 9.36 -4.26
N VAL A 208 6.40 8.98 -4.35
CA VAL A 208 5.86 8.15 -5.43
C VAL A 208 4.55 8.70 -5.96
N TYR A 209 4.35 8.52 -7.26
CA TYR A 209 3.07 8.71 -7.93
C TYR A 209 2.62 7.37 -8.50
N LEU A 210 1.41 6.92 -8.17
CA LEU A 210 0.85 5.67 -8.69
C LEU A 210 -0.15 5.99 -9.81
N TYR A 211 0.21 5.63 -11.02
CA TYR A 211 -0.71 5.63 -12.15
C TYR A 211 -1.41 4.28 -12.21
N ASN A 212 -2.63 4.21 -11.65
CA ASN A 212 -3.41 2.99 -11.57
C ASN A 212 -4.11 2.69 -12.89
N LEU A 213 -3.91 1.47 -13.40
CA LEU A 213 -4.63 0.94 -14.55
C LEU A 213 -5.99 0.39 -14.11
N LYS A 214 -6.86 0.16 -15.09
CA LYS A 214 -8.21 -0.36 -14.85
C LYS A 214 -8.18 -1.85 -14.45
N ASN A 215 -8.94 -2.22 -13.43
CA ASN A 215 -9.28 -3.62 -13.16
C ASN A 215 -10.30 -4.09 -14.18
N SER A 216 -9.89 -4.99 -15.08
CA SER A 216 -10.76 -5.51 -16.16
C SER A 216 -11.90 -6.40 -15.66
N ALA A 217 -11.75 -7.02 -14.47
CA ALA A 217 -12.78 -7.88 -13.90
C ALA A 217 -14.01 -7.10 -13.42
N THR A 218 -13.82 -5.83 -13.02
CA THR A 218 -14.86 -4.97 -12.45
C THR A 218 -15.15 -3.75 -13.29
N ASN A 219 -14.33 -3.44 -14.29
CA ASN A 219 -14.29 -2.15 -15.00
C ASN A 219 -14.08 -0.94 -14.08
N TYR A 220 -13.51 -1.17 -12.89
CA TYR A 220 -13.15 -0.13 -11.95
C TYR A 220 -11.74 0.37 -12.19
N GLN A 221 -11.52 1.66 -12.07
CA GLN A 221 -10.20 2.26 -12.09
C GLN A 221 -10.04 3.11 -10.83
N SER A 222 -9.15 2.69 -9.96
CA SER A 222 -8.75 3.48 -8.79
C SER A 222 -8.13 4.79 -9.23
N GLY A 223 -8.42 5.87 -8.56
CA GLY A 223 -7.81 7.17 -8.80
C GLY A 223 -6.30 7.12 -8.66
N GLN A 224 -5.62 8.09 -9.26
CA GLN A 224 -4.17 8.23 -9.15
C GLN A 224 -3.79 8.67 -7.75
N GLU A 225 -2.64 8.19 -7.26
CA GLU A 225 -2.23 8.37 -5.88
C GLU A 225 -0.85 9.03 -5.79
N ILE A 226 -0.66 9.89 -4.79
CA ILE A 226 0.65 10.38 -4.38
C ILE A 226 0.89 9.91 -2.96
N SER A 227 2.07 9.38 -2.67
CA SER A 227 2.51 9.16 -1.30
C SER A 227 3.94 9.64 -1.08
N PHE A 228 4.18 10.13 0.13
CA PHE A 228 5.49 10.52 0.62
C PHE A 228 5.76 9.79 1.93
N ASP A 229 6.59 8.74 1.87
CA ASP A 229 7.08 8.04 3.05
C ASP A 229 8.28 8.80 3.60
N TYR A 230 8.37 8.97 4.92
CA TYR A 230 9.46 9.72 5.57
C TYR A 230 10.02 9.02 6.79
N GLY A 231 11.27 9.31 7.10
CA GLY A 231 11.96 8.86 8.30
C GLY A 231 13.00 9.85 8.80
N LEU A 232 13.10 9.96 10.13
CA LEU A 232 14.11 10.72 10.84
C LEU A 232 14.76 9.80 11.85
N GLY A 233 16.03 9.46 11.65
CA GLY A 233 16.81 8.54 12.48
C GLY A 233 17.91 9.25 13.26
N TYR A 234 18.18 8.75 14.47
CA TYR A 234 19.29 9.14 15.32
C TYR A 234 20.07 7.91 15.77
N ALA A 235 21.38 7.88 15.51
CA ALA A 235 22.27 6.83 15.97
C ALA A 235 22.44 6.91 17.48
N LEU A 236 21.92 5.94 18.20
CA LEU A 236 22.02 5.84 19.67
C LEU A 236 23.36 5.20 20.07
N ALA A 237 23.86 4.29 19.25
CA ALA A 237 25.13 3.58 19.41
C ALA A 237 25.62 3.13 18.02
N PRO A 238 26.86 2.65 17.86
CA PRO A 238 27.41 2.27 16.55
C PRO A 238 26.54 1.31 15.71
N ALA A 239 25.81 0.40 16.35
CA ALA A 239 24.94 -0.56 15.69
C ALA A 239 23.43 -0.28 15.88
N TRP A 240 23.07 0.79 16.59
CA TRP A 240 21.67 1.05 16.94
C TRP A 240 21.23 2.45 16.52
N GLN A 241 20.10 2.50 15.85
CA GLN A 241 19.42 3.74 15.48
C GLN A 241 17.97 3.68 15.95
N ILE A 242 17.47 4.79 16.46
CA ILE A 242 16.06 4.99 16.77
C ILE A 242 15.55 6.18 15.99
N GLY A 243 14.23 6.29 15.85
CA GLY A 243 13.69 7.43 15.13
C GLY A 243 12.18 7.44 15.02
N ALA A 244 11.71 8.41 14.25
CA ALA A 244 10.32 8.55 13.84
C ALA A 244 10.18 8.25 12.35
N ASN A 245 9.05 7.65 11.95
CA ASN A 245 8.74 7.35 10.57
C ASN A 245 7.24 7.46 10.30
N GLY A 246 6.86 7.56 9.04
CA GLY A 246 5.46 7.64 8.66
C GLY A 246 5.28 7.88 7.18
N PHE A 247 4.08 8.31 6.81
CA PHE A 247 3.74 8.68 5.44
C PHE A 247 2.68 9.77 5.37
N LEU A 248 2.65 10.47 4.25
CA LEU A 248 1.56 11.31 3.77
C LEU A 248 1.01 10.65 2.51
N TYR A 249 -0.29 10.45 2.45
CA TYR A 249 -0.96 9.82 1.31
C TYR A 249 -2.15 10.65 0.86
N GLN A 250 -2.28 10.84 -0.45
CA GLN A 250 -3.41 11.50 -1.07
C GLN A 250 -3.74 10.84 -2.41
N GLN A 251 -4.97 10.43 -2.59
CA GLN A 251 -5.52 10.13 -3.91
C GLN A 251 -5.90 11.45 -4.59
N VAL A 252 -5.33 11.71 -5.77
CA VAL A 252 -5.41 13.02 -6.44
C VAL A 252 -6.45 13.08 -7.56
N THR A 253 -6.93 11.94 -8.04
CA THR A 253 -8.04 11.87 -9.01
C THR A 253 -9.17 10.98 -8.48
N ASP A 254 -10.37 11.16 -9.05
CA ASP A 254 -11.53 10.35 -8.69
C ASP A 254 -11.36 8.91 -9.16
N ASP A 255 -11.96 8.00 -8.40
CA ASP A 255 -12.22 6.64 -8.86
C ASP A 255 -13.22 6.66 -10.02
N LYS A 256 -13.08 5.69 -10.92
CA LYS A 256 -13.99 5.55 -12.08
C LYS A 256 -14.57 4.14 -12.13
N LEU A 257 -15.86 4.06 -12.43
CA LEU A 257 -16.57 2.82 -12.74
C LEU A 257 -17.11 2.93 -14.18
N ASN A 258 -16.82 1.95 -15.03
CA ASN A 258 -17.18 1.97 -16.45
C ASN A 258 -16.77 3.26 -17.19
N GLY A 259 -15.65 3.88 -16.79
CA GLY A 259 -15.10 5.09 -17.39
C GLY A 259 -15.64 6.41 -16.81
N SER A 260 -16.70 6.39 -16.00
CA SER A 260 -17.30 7.56 -15.35
C SER A 260 -16.84 7.68 -13.91
N ALA A 261 -16.64 8.89 -13.42
CA ALA A 261 -16.31 9.13 -12.02
C ALA A 261 -17.42 8.58 -11.10
N VAL A 262 -17.02 7.92 -10.02
CA VAL A 262 -17.98 7.46 -9.01
C VAL A 262 -18.53 8.67 -8.21
N PRO A 263 -19.77 8.61 -7.71
CA PRO A 263 -20.33 9.68 -6.89
C PRO A 263 -19.43 10.00 -5.70
N GLY A 264 -19.09 11.29 -5.52
CA GLY A 264 -18.19 11.75 -4.46
C GLY A 264 -16.71 11.45 -4.68
N GLY A 265 -16.34 10.81 -5.81
CA GLY A 265 -14.95 10.60 -6.25
C GLY A 265 -14.14 9.58 -5.44
N ASN A 266 -14.53 9.27 -4.21
CA ASN A 266 -13.88 8.34 -3.27
C ASN A 266 -12.39 8.64 -2.98
N ARG A 267 -11.94 9.89 -3.12
CA ARG A 267 -10.53 10.24 -2.90
C ARG A 267 -10.11 9.91 -1.48
N GLY A 268 -9.14 9.01 -1.36
CA GLY A 268 -8.55 8.63 -0.09
C GLY A 268 -7.48 9.59 0.37
N ARG A 269 -7.39 9.82 1.68
CA ARG A 269 -6.31 10.54 2.36
C ARG A 269 -5.91 9.80 3.63
N ALA A 270 -4.63 9.85 3.99
CA ALA A 270 -4.14 9.37 5.28
C ALA A 270 -2.77 9.98 5.60
N VAL A 271 -2.53 10.20 6.87
CA VAL A 271 -1.24 10.60 7.42
C VAL A 271 -0.87 9.60 8.49
N SER A 272 0.38 9.23 8.62
CA SER A 272 0.82 8.37 9.71
C SER A 272 2.12 8.83 10.33
N ILE A 273 2.31 8.48 11.59
CA ILE A 273 3.56 8.69 12.33
C ILE A 273 3.73 7.55 13.35
N GLY A 274 4.98 7.21 13.64
CA GLY A 274 5.33 6.29 14.72
C GLY A 274 6.83 6.10 14.85
N PRO A 275 7.30 5.43 15.90
CA PRO A 275 8.71 5.16 16.14
C PRO A 275 9.23 4.03 15.24
N PHE A 276 10.55 4.00 15.10
CA PHE A 276 11.27 2.83 14.62
C PHE A 276 12.53 2.59 15.45
N ILE A 277 12.98 1.35 15.43
CA ILE A 277 14.30 0.95 15.91
C ILE A 277 14.99 0.11 14.84
N ARG A 278 16.27 0.39 14.60
CA ARG A 278 17.09 -0.33 13.65
C ARG A 278 18.34 -0.85 14.33
N TYR A 279 18.63 -2.14 14.09
CA TYR A 279 19.89 -2.79 14.43
C TYR A 279 20.70 -3.03 13.15
N HIS A 280 21.94 -2.52 13.09
CA HIS A 280 22.80 -2.62 11.92
C HIS A 280 24.25 -2.83 12.35
N PRO A 281 24.63 -4.08 12.71
CA PRO A 281 25.97 -4.40 13.18
C PRO A 281 27.06 -4.18 12.11
N SER A 282 26.66 -4.06 10.85
CA SER A 282 27.50 -3.63 9.72
C SER A 282 26.74 -2.66 8.83
N LYS A 283 27.43 -1.97 7.92
CA LYS A 283 26.78 -1.07 6.95
C LYS A 283 25.89 -1.81 5.93
N ASP A 284 26.13 -3.09 5.73
CA ASP A 284 25.48 -3.90 4.71
C ASP A 284 24.29 -4.71 5.24
N PHE A 285 24.28 -5.03 6.55
CA PHE A 285 23.20 -5.78 7.18
C PHE A 285 22.40 -4.87 8.12
N GLY A 286 21.09 -4.98 8.07
CA GLY A 286 20.21 -4.26 8.99
C GLY A 286 18.85 -4.93 9.17
N ILE A 287 18.35 -4.84 10.40
CA ILE A 287 16.99 -5.20 10.79
C ILE A 287 16.32 -3.94 11.31
N THR A 288 15.13 -3.62 10.80
CA THR A 288 14.37 -2.46 11.25
C THR A 288 12.97 -2.89 11.65
N LEU A 289 12.57 -2.57 12.86
CA LEU A 289 11.17 -2.69 13.33
C LEU A 289 10.56 -1.30 13.33
N LYS A 290 9.38 -1.15 12.71
CA LYS A 290 8.64 0.10 12.59
C LYS A 290 7.22 -0.11 13.06
N TRP A 291 6.68 0.88 13.74
CA TRP A 291 5.26 1.01 14.00
C TRP A 291 4.77 2.37 13.51
N GLN A 292 3.53 2.42 13.02
CA GLN A 292 2.93 3.66 12.51
C GLN A 292 1.44 3.66 12.85
N HIS A 293 0.95 4.80 13.33
CA HIS A 293 -0.47 5.05 13.57
C HIS A 293 -1.01 6.04 12.55
N GLU A 294 -2.18 5.74 11.99
CA GLU A 294 -2.84 6.59 10.99
C GLU A 294 -3.73 7.65 11.63
N SER A 295 -3.71 8.85 11.07
CA SER A 295 -4.55 9.99 11.42
C SER A 295 -4.96 10.75 10.16
N LEU A 296 -5.85 11.72 10.26
CA LEU A 296 -6.37 12.52 9.14
C LEU A 296 -6.81 11.64 7.95
N VAL A 297 -7.51 10.57 8.27
CA VAL A 297 -7.93 9.56 7.29
C VAL A 297 -9.29 9.92 6.70
N GLU A 298 -9.40 9.85 5.37
CA GLU A 298 -10.62 10.04 4.60
C GLU A 298 -10.81 8.90 3.60
N ASN A 299 -12.04 8.42 3.44
CA ASN A 299 -12.44 7.34 2.53
C ASN A 299 -11.63 6.04 2.67
N ARG A 300 -11.08 5.75 3.85
CA ARG A 300 -10.26 4.57 4.13
C ARG A 300 -10.52 4.03 5.54
N ALA A 301 -10.02 2.83 5.80
CA ALA A 301 -9.85 2.36 7.17
C ALA A 301 -8.75 3.17 7.86
N ARG A 302 -8.87 3.39 9.19
CA ARG A 302 -7.88 4.04 10.06
C ARG A 302 -7.32 3.01 11.03
N GLY A 303 -6.01 2.82 10.98
CA GLY A 303 -5.39 1.74 11.74
C GLY A 303 -3.94 1.95 12.09
N ASN A 304 -3.30 0.82 12.37
CA ASN A 304 -1.89 0.73 12.71
C ASN A 304 -1.17 -0.16 11.70
N ARG A 305 0.11 0.15 11.49
CA ARG A 305 1.03 -0.64 10.67
C ARG A 305 2.23 -1.04 11.50
N ILE A 306 2.64 -2.28 11.35
CA ILE A 306 3.89 -2.78 11.89
C ILE A 306 4.68 -3.36 10.73
N PHE A 307 5.95 -3.00 10.61
CA PHE A 307 6.84 -3.55 9.60
C PHE A 307 8.12 -4.08 10.26
N LEU A 308 8.52 -5.25 9.84
CA LEU A 308 9.85 -5.80 10.05
C LEU A 308 10.56 -5.86 8.69
N GLN A 309 11.69 -5.17 8.60
CA GLN A 309 12.50 -5.08 7.38
C GLN A 309 13.86 -5.68 7.62
N PHE A 310 14.31 -6.52 6.70
CA PHE A 310 15.67 -7.07 6.63
C PHE A 310 16.34 -6.57 5.37
N ARG A 311 17.60 -6.12 5.46
CA ARG A 311 18.43 -5.71 4.33
C ARG A 311 19.79 -6.39 4.42
N MET A 312 20.23 -6.97 3.31
CA MET A 312 21.52 -7.69 3.24
C MET A 312 22.00 -7.76 1.79
N PRO A 313 23.31 -7.56 1.48
CA PRO A 313 23.93 -7.99 0.22
C PRO A 313 23.97 -9.52 0.13
N LEU A 314 24.08 -10.05 -1.06
CA LEU A 314 24.26 -11.48 -1.36
C LEU A 314 25.67 -11.76 -1.85
#